data_fb044e62e37891c17bf1ae15c178f7c7
#
_entry.id   fb044e62e37891c17bf1ae15c178f7c7
#
_cell.length_a   1.000
_cell.length_b   1.000
_cell.length_c   1.000
_cell.angle_alpha   90.00
_cell.angle_beta   90.00
_cell.angle_gamma   90.00
#
_symmetry.space_group_name_H-M   'P 1'
#
loop_
_entity.id
_entity.type
_entity.pdbx_description
1 polymer ?
#
loop_
_entity_poly.entity_id
_entity_poly.type
_entity_poly.pdbx_seq_one_letter_code
_entity_poly.pdbx_strand_id
1 'polypeptide(L)'
;MHNSEQVESKIDSAGLIDELCSIVSSDSVLFEKEDLKPYECDGLSAYRAIPLVVVLPETIEQVQKVLGLCHHYSVPVVARGAGTGLSGGALPHEQGVLLSLAKFKSIIEINPERRIARVQPGVRNLAISEAADHFGLYYAPDPSSQIACTIGGNVAENSGGVHCLKYGLTVHNVLQLTVVTVDGEIMTVGSDGMASAGPDLMALMIGSEGMLGVVTEVIVRLVPRPTHCQVVLASFDELEHAGDAVSAVIADGIIPAGFEMMDRHAIRAAEDYVGAGYDTDAAALLLC
;
A
#
# COMPACT_ATOMS: atom_id res chain seq x y z
N MET A 1 -34.61 28.02 11.42
CA MET A 1 -34.72 27.61 10.00
C MET A 1 -33.80 28.54 9.21
N HIS A 2 -32.56 28.14 9.00
CA HIS A 2 -31.65 28.78 8.08
C HIS A 2 -31.40 27.78 6.95
N ASN A 3 -32.11 28.00 5.84
CA ASN A 3 -31.81 27.39 4.57
C ASN A 3 -30.51 28.03 4.06
N SER A 4 -29.39 27.40 4.27
CA SER A 4 -28.19 27.63 3.47
C SER A 4 -28.31 26.72 2.23
N GLU A 5 -28.92 27.27 1.17
CA GLU A 5 -28.69 26.77 -0.19
C GLU A 5 -27.20 26.95 -0.48
N GLN A 6 -26.41 25.89 -0.25
CA GLN A 6 -25.11 25.79 -0.88
C GLN A 6 -25.38 25.66 -2.38
N VAL A 7 -25.15 26.75 -3.10
CA VAL A 7 -25.04 26.72 -4.55
C VAL A 7 -23.79 25.85 -4.85
N GLU A 8 -24.00 24.57 -5.16
CA GLU A 8 -22.97 23.73 -5.74
C GLU A 8 -22.53 24.40 -7.05
N SER A 9 -21.39 25.07 -7.02
CA SER A 9 -20.77 25.61 -8.21
C SER A 9 -20.23 24.42 -9.01
N LYS A 10 -20.99 23.94 -9.99
CA LYS A 10 -20.51 22.90 -10.91
C LYS A 10 -19.44 23.52 -11.79
N ILE A 11 -18.20 23.04 -11.64
CA ILE A 11 -17.15 23.33 -12.60
C ILE A 11 -17.32 22.38 -13.79
N ASP A 12 -17.09 22.86 -15.00
CA ASP A 12 -17.00 21.99 -16.16
C ASP A 12 -15.60 21.31 -16.23
N SER A 13 -15.49 20.28 -17.03
CA SER A 13 -14.24 19.50 -17.14
C SER A 13 -13.05 20.34 -17.61
N ALA A 14 -13.27 21.30 -18.52
CA ALA A 14 -12.23 22.16 -19.05
C ALA A 14 -11.71 23.12 -17.98
N GLY A 15 -12.63 23.78 -17.25
CA GLY A 15 -12.26 24.68 -16.16
C GLY A 15 -11.53 23.95 -15.03
N LEU A 16 -11.93 22.71 -14.68
CA LEU A 16 -11.23 21.91 -13.70
C LEU A 16 -9.78 21.60 -14.14
N ILE A 17 -9.59 21.21 -15.40
CA ILE A 17 -8.26 20.91 -15.95
C ILE A 17 -7.38 22.17 -15.95
N ASP A 18 -7.91 23.32 -16.33
CA ASP A 18 -7.19 24.59 -16.31
C ASP A 18 -6.73 24.98 -14.89
N GLU A 19 -7.59 24.82 -13.89
CA GLU A 19 -7.23 25.07 -12.49
C GLU A 19 -6.20 24.07 -11.98
N LEU A 20 -6.31 22.78 -12.30
CA LEU A 20 -5.31 21.76 -11.96
C LEU A 20 -3.95 22.06 -12.58
N CYS A 21 -3.90 22.52 -13.86
CA CYS A 21 -2.69 22.96 -14.51
C CYS A 21 -2.06 24.22 -13.88
N SER A 22 -2.82 24.98 -13.10
CA SER A 22 -2.29 26.10 -12.32
C SER A 22 -1.62 25.65 -11.02
N ILE A 23 -1.98 24.47 -10.50
CA ILE A 23 -1.48 23.91 -9.24
C ILE A 23 -0.21 23.06 -9.46
N VAL A 24 -0.22 22.21 -10.49
CA VAL A 24 0.91 21.35 -10.88
C VAL A 24 1.38 21.71 -12.28
N SER A 25 2.57 21.23 -12.69
CA SER A 25 3.00 21.45 -14.08
C SER A 25 2.03 20.80 -15.07
N SER A 26 1.83 21.40 -16.24
CA SER A 26 0.92 20.89 -17.27
C SER A 26 1.23 19.42 -17.66
N ASP A 27 2.51 19.04 -17.68
CA ASP A 27 2.96 17.66 -17.95
C ASP A 27 2.56 16.66 -16.83
N SER A 28 2.05 17.17 -15.72
CA SER A 28 1.59 16.38 -14.57
C SER A 28 0.07 16.28 -14.49
N VAL A 29 -0.66 16.84 -15.47
CA VAL A 29 -2.11 16.75 -15.63
C VAL A 29 -2.40 16.01 -16.93
N LEU A 30 -2.85 14.76 -16.82
CA LEU A 30 -3.13 13.89 -17.97
C LEU A 30 -4.64 13.86 -18.21
N PHE A 31 -5.09 14.24 -19.37
CA PHE A 31 -6.52 14.25 -19.72
C PHE A 31 -6.79 13.69 -21.13
N GLU A 32 -5.73 13.44 -21.91
CA GLU A 32 -5.88 12.79 -23.21
C GLU A 32 -6.21 11.29 -23.02
N LYS A 33 -7.09 10.76 -23.83
CA LYS A 33 -7.63 9.40 -23.68
C LYS A 33 -6.52 8.33 -23.67
N GLU A 34 -5.49 8.52 -24.46
CA GLU A 34 -4.34 7.63 -24.57
C GLU A 34 -3.54 7.59 -23.28
N ASP A 35 -3.38 8.73 -22.61
CA ASP A 35 -2.63 8.88 -21.35
C ASP A 35 -3.41 8.39 -20.15
N LEU A 36 -4.75 8.41 -20.20
CA LEU A 36 -5.63 7.90 -19.17
C LEU A 36 -5.73 6.37 -19.17
N LYS A 37 -5.52 5.73 -20.34
CA LYS A 37 -5.69 4.29 -20.51
C LYS A 37 -4.88 3.42 -19.54
N PRO A 38 -3.62 3.72 -19.20
CA PRO A 38 -2.84 2.95 -18.22
C PRO A 38 -3.43 2.97 -16.80
N TYR A 39 -4.33 3.89 -16.52
CA TYR A 39 -4.93 4.08 -15.20
C TYR A 39 -6.36 3.52 -15.08
N GLU A 40 -6.90 2.87 -16.11
CA GLU A 40 -8.29 2.41 -16.15
C GLU A 40 -8.66 1.32 -15.14
N CYS A 41 -7.67 0.65 -14.56
CA CYS A 41 -7.86 -0.40 -13.55
C CYS A 41 -6.69 -0.43 -12.57
N ASP A 42 -6.85 -1.15 -11.48
CA ASP A 42 -5.77 -1.61 -10.61
C ASP A 42 -5.41 -3.08 -10.94
N GLY A 43 -4.85 -3.82 -9.99
CA GLY A 43 -4.55 -5.25 -10.14
C GLY A 43 -5.81 -6.12 -10.32
N LEU A 44 -6.98 -5.63 -9.89
CA LEU A 44 -8.28 -6.26 -10.16
C LEU A 44 -8.79 -5.87 -11.56
N SER A 45 -8.17 -6.40 -12.60
CA SER A 45 -8.41 -6.04 -14.01
C SER A 45 -9.80 -6.39 -14.55
N ALA A 46 -10.64 -7.05 -13.74
CA ALA A 46 -12.03 -7.36 -14.06
C ALA A 46 -12.91 -6.10 -14.14
N TYR A 47 -12.54 -5.06 -13.40
CA TYR A 47 -13.26 -3.78 -13.39
C TYR A 47 -12.39 -2.70 -14.02
N ARG A 48 -13.02 -1.85 -14.83
CA ARG A 48 -12.33 -0.77 -15.53
C ARG A 48 -13.20 0.48 -15.56
N ALA A 49 -12.57 1.62 -15.30
CA ALA A 49 -13.16 2.94 -15.45
C ALA A 49 -12.07 3.91 -15.88
N ILE A 50 -12.37 4.80 -16.80
CA ILE A 50 -11.40 5.84 -17.22
C ILE A 50 -11.66 7.08 -16.35
N PRO A 51 -10.65 7.61 -15.65
CA PRO A 51 -10.84 8.83 -14.87
C PRO A 51 -11.09 10.03 -15.78
N LEU A 52 -11.69 11.10 -15.23
CA LEU A 52 -11.79 12.36 -15.92
C LEU A 52 -10.40 12.96 -16.21
N VAL A 53 -9.52 12.90 -15.22
CA VAL A 53 -8.16 13.43 -15.29
C VAL A 53 -7.26 12.68 -14.28
N VAL A 54 -5.98 12.54 -14.63
CA VAL A 54 -4.94 12.05 -13.71
C VAL A 54 -4.02 13.21 -13.35
N VAL A 55 -3.74 13.38 -12.07
CA VAL A 55 -2.84 14.42 -11.55
C VAL A 55 -1.68 13.77 -10.81
N LEU A 56 -0.45 14.18 -11.13
CA LEU A 56 0.80 13.68 -10.55
C LEU A 56 1.51 14.82 -9.77
N PRO A 57 1.10 15.12 -8.54
CA PRO A 57 1.76 16.14 -7.72
C PRO A 57 3.18 15.70 -7.32
N GLU A 58 4.03 16.69 -7.01
CA GLU A 58 5.42 16.50 -6.58
C GLU A 58 5.65 16.97 -5.14
N THR A 59 4.76 17.80 -4.60
CA THR A 59 4.86 18.35 -3.26
C THR A 59 3.56 18.20 -2.46
N ILE A 60 3.68 18.25 -1.13
CA ILE A 60 2.53 18.16 -0.22
C ILE A 60 1.57 19.32 -0.47
N GLU A 61 2.09 20.51 -0.73
CA GLU A 61 1.29 21.72 -1.00
C GLU A 61 0.46 21.56 -2.29
N GLN A 62 1.00 20.87 -3.28
CA GLN A 62 0.24 20.53 -4.49
C GLN A 62 -0.89 19.56 -4.17
N VAL A 63 -0.64 18.52 -3.36
CA VAL A 63 -1.69 17.59 -2.91
C VAL A 63 -2.79 18.34 -2.16
N GLN A 64 -2.42 19.23 -1.22
CA GLN A 64 -3.39 20.08 -0.49
C GLN A 64 -4.28 20.90 -1.43
N LYS A 65 -3.67 21.58 -2.39
CA LYS A 65 -4.41 22.43 -3.33
C LYS A 65 -5.32 21.62 -4.23
N VAL A 66 -4.86 20.44 -4.73
CA VAL A 66 -5.68 19.54 -5.54
C VAL A 66 -6.88 19.03 -4.75
N LEU A 67 -6.68 18.56 -3.52
CA LEU A 67 -7.77 18.07 -2.67
C LEU A 67 -8.75 19.20 -2.32
N GLY A 68 -8.24 20.37 -1.91
CA GLY A 68 -9.07 21.55 -1.62
C GLY A 68 -9.89 22.01 -2.82
N LEU A 69 -9.31 21.99 -4.03
CA LEU A 69 -10.03 22.30 -5.27
C LEU A 69 -11.15 21.29 -5.53
N CYS A 70 -10.83 19.98 -5.47
CA CYS A 70 -11.80 18.91 -5.69
C CYS A 70 -12.93 18.96 -4.63
N HIS A 71 -12.58 19.22 -3.37
CA HIS A 71 -13.56 19.38 -2.30
C HIS A 71 -14.50 20.57 -2.57
N HIS A 72 -13.95 21.71 -2.98
CA HIS A 72 -14.74 22.92 -3.30
C HIS A 72 -15.79 22.66 -4.40
N TYR A 73 -15.42 21.91 -5.42
CA TYR A 73 -16.30 21.59 -6.55
C TYR A 73 -17.03 20.25 -6.43
N SER A 74 -16.92 19.57 -5.30
CA SER A 74 -17.50 18.24 -5.06
C SER A 74 -17.08 17.20 -6.11
N VAL A 75 -15.83 17.28 -6.58
CA VAL A 75 -15.24 16.33 -7.53
C VAL A 75 -14.65 15.13 -6.78
N PRO A 76 -15.04 13.88 -7.09
CA PRO A 76 -14.46 12.70 -6.48
C PRO A 76 -12.96 12.60 -6.72
N VAL A 77 -12.21 12.15 -5.70
CA VAL A 77 -10.76 11.89 -5.81
C VAL A 77 -10.48 10.45 -5.43
N VAL A 78 -9.67 9.78 -6.24
CA VAL A 78 -9.13 8.46 -5.94
C VAL A 78 -7.61 8.58 -5.86
N ALA A 79 -7.04 8.32 -4.68
CA ALA A 79 -5.59 8.28 -4.51
C ALA A 79 -5.02 6.97 -5.06
N ARG A 80 -3.85 7.04 -5.74
CA ARG A 80 -3.23 5.86 -6.35
C ARG A 80 -1.72 5.83 -6.09
N GLY A 81 -1.25 4.67 -5.61
CA GLY A 81 0.15 4.29 -5.63
C GLY A 81 0.51 3.60 -6.95
N ALA A 82 1.02 2.36 -6.87
CA ALA A 82 1.35 1.56 -8.06
C ALA A 82 0.14 0.85 -8.70
N GLY A 83 -1.02 0.82 -8.02
CA GLY A 83 -2.21 0.12 -8.51
C GLY A 83 -2.09 -1.40 -8.55
N THR A 84 -1.31 -1.99 -7.64
CA THR A 84 -1.12 -3.46 -7.54
C THR A 84 -2.17 -4.15 -6.68
N GLY A 85 -3.05 -3.40 -6.02
CA GLY A 85 -4.13 -3.91 -5.17
C GLY A 85 -5.16 -4.72 -5.97
N LEU A 86 -5.82 -5.65 -5.28
CA LEU A 86 -6.85 -6.54 -5.85
C LEU A 86 -8.24 -6.26 -5.29
N SER A 87 -8.41 -5.16 -4.56
CA SER A 87 -9.66 -4.80 -3.87
C SER A 87 -10.48 -3.73 -4.60
N GLY A 88 -9.95 -3.17 -5.69
CA GLY A 88 -10.59 -2.06 -6.41
C GLY A 88 -10.36 -0.68 -5.76
N GLY A 89 -9.55 -0.58 -4.70
CA GLY A 89 -9.30 0.67 -3.97
C GLY A 89 -8.62 1.77 -4.79
N ALA A 90 -7.91 1.40 -5.86
CA ALA A 90 -7.32 2.34 -6.81
C ALA A 90 -8.06 2.40 -8.15
N LEU A 91 -9.29 1.83 -8.24
CA LEU A 91 -10.15 1.95 -9.42
C LEU A 91 -10.60 3.40 -9.56
N PRO A 92 -10.38 4.06 -10.71
CA PRO A 92 -10.76 5.47 -10.88
C PRO A 92 -12.27 5.67 -10.92
N HIS A 93 -12.68 6.91 -10.65
CA HIS A 93 -14.05 7.37 -10.86
C HIS A 93 -14.14 8.15 -12.18
N GLU A 94 -15.15 7.83 -13.04
CA GLU A 94 -15.27 8.42 -14.38
C GLU A 94 -15.43 9.94 -14.40
N GLN A 95 -15.98 10.52 -13.33
CA GLN A 95 -16.17 11.97 -13.17
C GLN A 95 -15.19 12.54 -12.14
N GLY A 96 -14.10 11.83 -11.83
CA GLY A 96 -13.20 12.18 -10.75
C GLY A 96 -11.76 12.38 -11.17
N VAL A 97 -10.99 12.89 -10.23
CA VAL A 97 -9.54 13.02 -10.32
C VAL A 97 -8.88 11.75 -9.79
N LEU A 98 -8.00 11.14 -10.57
CA LEU A 98 -7.07 10.14 -10.07
C LEU A 98 -5.78 10.83 -9.62
N LEU A 99 -5.54 10.85 -8.31
CA LEU A 99 -4.37 11.47 -7.71
C LEU A 99 -3.23 10.45 -7.58
N SER A 100 -2.30 10.45 -8.52
CA SER A 100 -1.17 9.52 -8.53
C SER A 100 0.01 10.05 -7.74
N LEU A 101 0.45 9.29 -6.74
CA LEU A 101 1.62 9.64 -5.91
C LEU A 101 2.95 9.08 -6.45
N ALA A 102 2.99 8.69 -7.73
CA ALA A 102 4.16 8.09 -8.35
C ALA A 102 5.42 8.97 -8.32
N LYS A 103 5.26 10.30 -8.23
CA LYS A 103 6.39 11.24 -8.12
C LYS A 103 6.92 11.41 -6.69
N PHE A 104 6.19 10.96 -5.67
CA PHE A 104 6.62 10.93 -4.27
C PHE A 104 7.49 9.71 -3.97
N LYS A 105 8.70 9.65 -4.50
CA LYS A 105 9.57 8.45 -4.49
C LYS A 105 10.88 8.60 -3.73
N SER A 106 10.98 9.62 -2.88
CA SER A 106 12.22 9.88 -2.12
C SER A 106 12.25 9.08 -0.82
N ILE A 107 13.37 8.42 -0.56
CA ILE A 107 13.75 7.95 0.78
C ILE A 107 14.41 9.15 1.45
N ILE A 108 13.72 9.74 2.44
CA ILE A 108 14.12 11.01 3.06
C ILE A 108 15.26 10.79 4.05
N GLU A 109 15.14 9.72 4.85
CA GLU A 109 16.10 9.37 5.89
C GLU A 109 16.11 7.86 6.14
N ILE A 110 17.29 7.29 6.37
CA ILE A 110 17.48 6.00 7.04
C ILE A 110 18.26 6.28 8.32
N ASN A 111 17.69 5.96 9.47
CA ASN A 111 18.33 6.13 10.76
C ASN A 111 18.59 4.76 11.41
N PRO A 112 19.83 4.23 11.31
CA PRO A 112 20.12 2.89 11.81
C PRO A 112 20.15 2.80 13.34
N GLU A 113 20.45 3.89 14.05
CA GLU A 113 20.45 3.91 15.51
C GLU A 113 19.04 3.77 16.06
N ARG A 114 18.09 4.51 15.46
CA ARG A 114 16.66 4.44 15.80
C ARG A 114 15.93 3.30 15.10
N ARG A 115 16.57 2.67 14.11
CA ARG A 115 16.00 1.62 13.25
C ARG A 115 14.70 2.07 12.59
N ILE A 116 14.73 3.22 11.96
CA ILE A 116 13.59 3.77 11.22
C ILE A 116 14.01 4.18 9.81
N ALA A 117 13.03 4.19 8.91
CA ALA A 117 13.12 4.86 7.62
C ALA A 117 11.98 5.86 7.49
N ARG A 118 12.29 7.07 7.03
CA ARG A 118 11.35 8.12 6.67
C ARG A 118 11.28 8.21 5.15
N VAL A 119 10.12 7.96 4.58
CA VAL A 119 9.96 7.77 3.14
C VAL A 119 8.69 8.44 2.63
N GLN A 120 8.69 8.79 1.35
CA GLN A 120 7.51 9.25 0.64
C GLN A 120 6.64 8.06 0.18
N PRO A 121 5.32 8.23 0.02
CA PRO A 121 4.37 7.13 -0.23
C PRO A 121 4.56 6.39 -1.55
N GLY A 122 5.17 7.00 -2.56
CA GLY A 122 5.48 6.37 -3.85
C GLY A 122 6.76 5.52 -3.85
N VAL A 123 7.49 5.43 -2.72
CA VAL A 123 8.64 4.54 -2.59
C VAL A 123 8.17 3.09 -2.65
N ARG A 124 8.83 2.27 -3.48
CA ARG A 124 8.54 0.83 -3.55
C ARG A 124 8.85 0.15 -2.22
N ASN A 125 8.02 -0.79 -1.81
CA ASN A 125 8.20 -1.53 -0.57
C ASN A 125 9.63 -2.10 -0.47
N LEU A 126 10.07 -2.87 -1.45
CA LEU A 126 11.40 -3.50 -1.47
C LEU A 126 12.54 -2.48 -1.43
N ALA A 127 12.37 -1.30 -2.04
CA ALA A 127 13.40 -0.26 -2.09
C ALA A 127 13.79 0.25 -0.69
N ILE A 128 12.88 0.18 0.29
CA ILE A 128 13.19 0.53 1.68
C ILE A 128 14.21 -0.45 2.27
N SER A 129 14.01 -1.75 2.03
CA SER A 129 14.94 -2.79 2.46
C SER A 129 16.28 -2.71 1.73
N GLU A 130 16.27 -2.46 0.42
CA GLU A 130 17.46 -2.25 -0.39
C GLU A 130 18.31 -1.08 0.14
N ALA A 131 17.67 0.04 0.50
CA ALA A 131 18.36 1.20 1.05
C ALA A 131 18.91 0.98 2.46
N ALA A 132 18.26 0.13 3.27
CA ALA A 132 18.67 -0.18 4.65
C ALA A 132 19.69 -1.33 4.74
N ASP A 133 19.93 -2.07 3.66
CA ASP A 133 20.72 -3.30 3.64
C ASP A 133 22.17 -3.12 4.14
N HIS A 134 22.82 -2.04 3.75
CA HIS A 134 24.21 -1.75 4.17
C HIS A 134 24.36 -1.48 5.68
N PHE A 135 23.24 -1.27 6.39
CA PHE A 135 23.19 -1.18 7.86
C PHE A 135 22.81 -2.54 8.50
N GLY A 136 22.62 -3.60 7.73
CA GLY A 136 22.12 -4.88 8.21
C GLY A 136 20.67 -4.82 8.68
N LEU A 137 19.88 -3.90 8.14
CA LEU A 137 18.48 -3.66 8.46
C LEU A 137 17.58 -3.91 7.24
N TYR A 138 16.29 -4.16 7.49
CA TYR A 138 15.28 -4.26 6.43
C TYR A 138 13.89 -3.90 6.95
N TYR A 139 12.96 -3.62 6.04
CA TYR A 139 11.53 -3.45 6.30
C TYR A 139 10.85 -4.81 6.19
N ALA A 140 10.22 -5.28 7.28
CA ALA A 140 9.76 -6.65 7.39
C ALA A 140 8.50 -7.00 6.57
N PRO A 141 7.44 -6.15 6.48
CA PRO A 141 6.28 -6.48 5.65
C PRO A 141 6.66 -6.62 4.17
N ASP A 142 6.37 -7.78 3.60
CA ASP A 142 6.83 -8.20 2.28
C ASP A 142 5.69 -8.75 1.41
N PRO A 143 4.74 -7.91 1.00
CA PRO A 143 3.68 -8.36 0.10
C PRO A 143 4.27 -8.96 -1.17
N SER A 144 3.59 -9.92 -1.79
CA SER A 144 4.06 -10.60 -3.01
C SER A 144 4.39 -9.62 -4.15
N SER A 145 3.75 -8.46 -4.15
CA SER A 145 4.00 -7.35 -5.08
C SER A 145 5.11 -6.37 -4.62
N GLN A 146 5.92 -6.68 -3.62
CA GLN A 146 6.90 -5.76 -3.01
C GLN A 146 7.87 -5.10 -3.99
N ILE A 147 8.16 -5.73 -5.12
CA ILE A 147 9.00 -5.17 -6.18
C ILE A 147 8.33 -4.01 -6.94
N ALA A 148 7.01 -3.91 -6.88
CA ALA A 148 6.20 -2.95 -7.62
C ALA A 148 5.33 -2.07 -6.72
N CYS A 149 4.70 -2.63 -5.66
CA CYS A 149 3.83 -1.88 -4.77
C CYS A 149 4.57 -0.79 -4.03
N THR A 150 3.84 0.27 -3.65
CA THR A 150 4.38 1.42 -2.94
C THR A 150 3.97 1.40 -1.48
N ILE A 151 4.79 2.03 -0.61
CA ILE A 151 4.53 2.07 0.82
C ILE A 151 3.21 2.79 1.15
N GLY A 152 2.83 3.82 0.40
CA GLY A 152 1.53 4.49 0.57
C GLY A 152 0.36 3.56 0.24
N GLY A 153 0.48 2.72 -0.79
CA GLY A 153 -0.49 1.67 -1.09
C GLY A 153 -0.55 0.61 0.01
N ASN A 154 0.62 0.19 0.54
CA ASN A 154 0.66 -0.76 1.65
C ASN A 154 -0.02 -0.20 2.90
N VAL A 155 0.13 1.10 3.19
CA VAL A 155 -0.58 1.78 4.28
C VAL A 155 -2.09 1.77 4.01
N ALA A 156 -2.52 2.14 2.80
CA ALA A 156 -3.93 2.19 2.45
C ALA A 156 -4.63 0.83 2.61
N GLU A 157 -3.97 -0.27 2.21
CA GLU A 157 -4.52 -1.64 2.25
C GLU A 157 -4.21 -2.39 3.55
N ASN A 158 -3.36 -1.85 4.44
CA ASN A 158 -2.77 -2.59 5.56
C ASN A 158 -2.12 -3.90 5.08
N SER A 159 -1.29 -3.80 4.06
CA SER A 159 -0.73 -4.96 3.37
C SER A 159 0.10 -5.85 4.29
N GLY A 160 0.03 -7.14 4.03
CA GLY A 160 0.86 -8.15 4.66
C GLY A 160 1.71 -8.92 3.64
N GLY A 161 2.35 -9.98 4.07
CA GLY A 161 3.18 -10.86 3.25
C GLY A 161 3.47 -12.18 3.96
N VAL A 162 4.41 -12.97 3.45
CA VAL A 162 4.80 -14.29 3.97
C VAL A 162 5.22 -14.21 5.44
N HIS A 163 5.88 -13.11 5.83
CA HIS A 163 6.46 -12.95 7.16
C HIS A 163 5.51 -12.28 8.19
N CYS A 164 4.23 -12.09 7.86
CA CYS A 164 3.24 -11.46 8.75
C CYS A 164 3.05 -12.17 10.08
N LEU A 165 3.16 -13.51 10.09
CA LEU A 165 3.00 -14.31 11.30
C LEU A 165 3.97 -13.84 12.40
N LYS A 166 5.22 -13.55 12.04
CA LYS A 166 6.26 -13.15 12.99
C LYS A 166 6.36 -11.64 13.16
N TYR A 167 6.28 -10.90 12.07
CA TYR A 167 6.61 -9.46 12.05
C TYR A 167 5.37 -8.56 11.98
N GLY A 168 4.20 -9.14 11.79
CA GLY A 168 2.94 -8.41 11.68
C GLY A 168 2.73 -7.78 10.30
N LEU A 169 1.60 -7.11 10.18
CA LEU A 169 1.16 -6.36 9.01
C LEU A 169 1.79 -4.97 8.96
N THR A 170 1.44 -4.18 7.95
CA THR A 170 1.86 -2.78 7.82
C THR A 170 1.57 -1.97 9.09
N VAL A 171 0.38 -2.12 9.70
CA VAL A 171 -0.01 -1.39 10.92
C VAL A 171 0.95 -1.61 12.10
N HIS A 172 1.59 -2.77 12.19
CA HIS A 172 2.55 -3.07 13.26
C HIS A 172 3.97 -2.51 12.99
N ASN A 173 4.21 -2.04 11.76
CA ASN A 173 5.53 -1.64 11.28
C ASN A 173 5.61 -0.17 10.83
N VAL A 174 4.50 0.55 10.87
CA VAL A 174 4.45 2.01 10.67
C VAL A 174 4.41 2.70 12.02
N LEU A 175 5.19 3.78 12.16
CA LEU A 175 5.32 4.55 13.40
C LEU A 175 4.62 5.90 13.30
N GLN A 176 4.65 6.52 12.12
CA GLN A 176 4.06 7.83 11.89
C GLN A 176 3.60 7.98 10.44
N LEU A 177 2.53 8.72 10.24
CA LEU A 177 2.02 9.13 8.94
C LEU A 177 1.87 10.65 8.90
N THR A 178 2.21 11.27 7.76
CA THR A 178 1.73 12.59 7.38
C THR A 178 0.65 12.40 6.33
N VAL A 179 -0.52 12.95 6.58
CA VAL A 179 -1.73 12.77 5.78
C VAL A 179 -2.30 14.13 5.41
N VAL A 180 -2.81 14.26 4.19
CA VAL A 180 -3.61 15.40 3.77
C VAL A 180 -5.08 14.96 3.74
N THR A 181 -5.93 15.66 4.47
CA THR A 181 -7.38 15.39 4.57
C THR A 181 -8.13 15.92 3.35
N VAL A 182 -9.41 15.57 3.20
CA VAL A 182 -10.23 15.98 2.04
C VAL A 182 -10.35 17.49 1.86
N ASP A 183 -10.30 18.24 2.95
CA ASP A 183 -10.32 19.70 2.97
C ASP A 183 -8.95 20.36 2.81
N GLY A 184 -7.90 19.56 2.58
CA GLY A 184 -6.54 20.02 2.33
C GLY A 184 -5.72 20.31 3.59
N GLU A 185 -6.17 19.91 4.79
CA GLU A 185 -5.39 20.07 6.01
C GLU A 185 -4.32 19.00 6.13
N ILE A 186 -3.14 19.37 6.65
CA ILE A 186 -2.07 18.43 6.96
C ILE A 186 -2.23 17.95 8.39
N MET A 187 -2.27 16.63 8.56
CA MET A 187 -2.32 15.98 9.86
C MET A 187 -1.16 14.99 10.01
N THR A 188 -0.51 15.01 11.16
CA THR A 188 0.48 13.99 11.53
C THR A 188 -0.13 13.08 12.59
N VAL A 189 -0.13 11.78 12.34
CA VAL A 189 -0.65 10.75 13.26
C VAL A 189 0.47 9.78 13.62
N GLY A 190 0.45 9.27 14.85
CA GLY A 190 1.53 8.47 15.41
C GLY A 190 2.69 9.34 15.92
N SER A 191 3.81 8.70 16.19
CA SER A 191 5.04 9.35 16.59
C SER A 191 6.23 8.59 16.00
N ASP A 192 7.38 9.24 15.93
CA ASP A 192 8.63 8.58 15.53
C ASP A 192 9.21 7.69 16.66
N GLY A 193 8.47 7.52 17.75
CA GLY A 193 8.73 6.61 18.87
C GLY A 193 7.65 5.54 19.02
N MET A 194 7.75 4.73 20.08
CA MET A 194 6.84 3.59 20.30
C MET A 194 5.50 3.96 20.95
N ALA A 195 5.30 5.20 21.36
CA ALA A 195 4.07 5.64 22.02
C ALA A 195 3.57 6.95 21.41
N SER A 196 2.27 6.99 21.08
CA SER A 196 1.57 8.22 20.73
C SER A 196 0.51 8.52 21.79
N ALA A 197 0.22 9.79 22.01
CA ALA A 197 -0.82 10.20 22.96
C ALA A 197 -2.20 10.16 22.28
N GLY A 198 -3.24 9.77 23.04
CA GLY A 198 -4.63 9.80 22.60
C GLY A 198 -5.12 8.53 21.91
N PRO A 199 -6.22 8.61 21.13
CA PRO A 199 -6.74 7.49 20.35
C PRO A 199 -5.75 7.00 19.30
N ASP A 200 -5.81 5.71 18.96
CA ASP A 200 -4.99 5.12 17.92
C ASP A 200 -5.51 5.49 16.53
N LEU A 201 -5.19 6.71 16.10
CA LEU A 201 -5.53 7.20 14.76
C LEU A 201 -4.70 6.51 13.67
N MET A 202 -3.55 5.92 14.01
CA MET A 202 -2.76 5.12 13.07
C MET A 202 -3.53 3.90 12.61
N ALA A 203 -4.12 3.13 13.55
CA ALA A 203 -4.93 1.97 13.22
C ALA A 203 -6.19 2.33 12.43
N LEU A 204 -6.73 3.55 12.61
CA LEU A 204 -7.85 4.06 11.81
C LEU A 204 -7.42 4.40 10.37
N MET A 205 -6.25 5.01 10.20
CA MET A 205 -5.76 5.46 8.88
C MET A 205 -5.20 4.30 8.04
N ILE A 206 -4.52 3.34 8.68
CA ILE A 206 -3.95 2.19 7.99
C ILE A 206 -5.06 1.18 7.66
N GLY A 207 -5.20 0.84 6.39
CA GLY A 207 -6.30 0.01 5.89
C GLY A 207 -7.58 0.81 5.55
N SER A 208 -7.49 2.14 5.50
CA SER A 208 -8.63 3.00 5.13
C SER A 208 -8.84 3.15 3.61
N GLU A 209 -8.02 2.49 2.79
CA GLU A 209 -8.07 2.52 1.31
C GLU A 209 -8.04 3.94 0.72
N GLY A 210 -7.41 4.89 1.42
CA GLY A 210 -7.34 6.30 1.01
C GLY A 210 -8.62 7.09 1.25
N MET A 211 -9.66 6.52 1.86
CA MET A 211 -10.95 7.19 2.08
C MET A 211 -10.92 8.25 3.20
N LEU A 212 -9.95 8.18 4.10
CA LEU A 212 -9.82 9.13 5.22
C LEU A 212 -8.81 10.24 4.96
N GLY A 213 -8.02 10.13 3.90
CA GLY A 213 -7.01 11.11 3.51
C GLY A 213 -5.92 10.50 2.65
N VAL A 214 -5.06 11.37 2.12
CA VAL A 214 -3.94 10.99 1.25
C VAL A 214 -2.64 11.01 2.05
N VAL A 215 -2.00 9.85 2.17
CA VAL A 215 -0.70 9.72 2.84
C VAL A 215 0.39 10.36 1.97
N THR A 216 1.19 11.24 2.56
CA THR A 216 2.27 11.96 1.86
C THR A 216 3.67 11.65 2.43
N GLU A 217 3.74 11.08 3.63
CA GLU A 217 4.97 10.65 4.24
C GLU A 217 4.71 9.52 5.24
N VAL A 218 5.66 8.58 5.35
CA VAL A 218 5.57 7.41 6.22
C VAL A 218 6.90 7.25 6.96
N ILE A 219 6.83 7.06 8.29
CA ILE A 219 7.95 6.57 9.08
C ILE A 219 7.68 5.09 9.40
N VAL A 220 8.58 4.23 8.94
CA VAL A 220 8.50 2.79 9.16
C VAL A 220 9.61 2.32 10.11
N ARG A 221 9.30 1.23 10.85
CA ARG A 221 10.27 0.52 11.67
C ARG A 221 11.11 -0.40 10.80
N LEU A 222 12.41 -0.39 11.01
CA LEU A 222 13.35 -1.36 10.45
C LEU A 222 13.72 -2.41 11.50
N VAL A 223 13.96 -3.63 11.04
CA VAL A 223 14.40 -4.74 11.91
C VAL A 223 15.75 -5.26 11.43
N PRO A 224 16.57 -5.85 12.33
CA PRO A 224 17.81 -6.49 11.94
C PRO A 224 17.57 -7.62 10.95
N ARG A 225 18.41 -7.72 9.93
CA ARG A 225 18.35 -8.82 8.96
C ARG A 225 18.74 -10.12 9.66
N PRO A 226 17.96 -11.20 9.51
CA PRO A 226 18.35 -12.52 10.03
C PRO A 226 19.68 -12.97 9.46
N THR A 227 20.56 -13.49 10.33
CA THR A 227 21.87 -14.03 9.92
C THR A 227 21.78 -15.45 9.35
N HIS A 228 20.73 -16.17 9.71
CA HIS A 228 20.47 -17.52 9.26
C HIS A 228 19.00 -17.69 8.90
N CYS A 229 18.74 -18.43 7.84
CA CYS A 229 17.42 -18.86 7.43
C CYS A 229 17.49 -20.37 7.15
N GLN A 230 16.54 -21.12 7.68
CA GLN A 230 16.32 -22.52 7.35
C GLN A 230 14.89 -22.68 6.91
N VAL A 231 14.68 -23.53 5.93
CA VAL A 231 13.36 -23.79 5.35
C VAL A 231 13.04 -25.27 5.54
N VAL A 232 11.86 -25.56 6.01
CA VAL A 232 11.30 -26.91 6.12
C VAL A 232 10.12 -27.03 5.17
N LEU A 233 10.17 -28.02 4.28
CA LEU A 233 9.05 -28.41 3.43
C LEU A 233 8.51 -29.75 3.93
N ALA A 234 7.22 -29.80 4.26
CA ALA A 234 6.54 -31.01 4.73
C ALA A 234 5.36 -31.35 3.82
N SER A 235 5.26 -32.63 3.43
CA SER A 235 4.15 -33.18 2.64
C SER A 235 3.14 -33.85 3.56
N PHE A 236 1.84 -33.72 3.25
CA PHE A 236 0.75 -34.32 4.00
C PHE A 236 -0.22 -35.04 3.05
N ASP A 237 -0.70 -36.20 3.48
CA ASP A 237 -1.67 -37.00 2.74
C ASP A 237 -3.10 -36.42 2.83
N GLU A 238 -3.36 -35.61 3.85
CA GLU A 238 -4.64 -34.94 4.09
C GLU A 238 -4.43 -33.47 4.45
N LEU A 239 -5.32 -32.59 3.96
CA LEU A 239 -5.23 -31.14 4.21
C LEU A 239 -5.39 -30.78 5.69
N GLU A 240 -6.25 -31.53 6.41
CA GLU A 240 -6.47 -31.35 7.85
C GLU A 240 -5.21 -31.57 8.67
N HIS A 241 -4.39 -32.57 8.31
CA HIS A 241 -3.13 -32.82 9.00
C HIS A 241 -2.13 -31.68 8.85
N ALA A 242 -2.13 -30.98 7.71
CA ALA A 242 -1.31 -29.78 7.56
C ALA A 242 -1.79 -28.64 8.48
N GLY A 243 -3.11 -28.44 8.62
CA GLY A 243 -3.72 -27.50 9.55
C GLY A 243 -3.40 -27.83 11.03
N ASP A 244 -3.49 -29.12 11.39
CA ASP A 244 -3.15 -29.59 12.74
C ASP A 244 -1.66 -29.36 13.05
N ALA A 245 -0.77 -29.57 12.08
CA ALA A 245 0.67 -29.32 12.23
C ALA A 245 0.95 -27.83 12.50
N VAL A 246 0.31 -26.91 11.76
CA VAL A 246 0.41 -25.45 12.03
C VAL A 246 -0.03 -25.13 13.45
N SER A 247 -1.20 -25.66 13.85
CA SER A 247 -1.76 -25.44 15.17
C SER A 247 -0.85 -25.96 16.28
N ALA A 248 -0.26 -27.15 16.11
CA ALA A 248 0.65 -27.75 17.08
C ALA A 248 1.95 -26.94 17.23
N VAL A 249 2.56 -26.50 16.12
CA VAL A 249 3.77 -25.67 16.15
C VAL A 249 3.55 -24.37 16.91
N ILE A 250 2.43 -23.70 16.65
CA ILE A 250 2.09 -22.45 17.35
C ILE A 250 1.77 -22.72 18.83
N ALA A 251 1.07 -23.81 19.15
CA ALA A 251 0.76 -24.18 20.54
C ALA A 251 2.02 -24.47 21.35
N ASP A 252 3.07 -25.02 20.74
CA ASP A 252 4.38 -25.22 21.36
C ASP A 252 5.20 -23.92 21.54
N GLY A 253 4.63 -22.77 21.17
CA GLY A 253 5.26 -21.45 21.31
C GLY A 253 6.31 -21.16 20.22
N ILE A 254 6.34 -21.93 19.14
CA ILE A 254 7.23 -21.71 18.01
C ILE A 254 6.51 -20.79 17.03
N ILE A 255 7.09 -19.60 16.78
CA ILE A 255 6.59 -18.66 15.78
C ILE A 255 7.59 -18.61 14.62
N PRO A 256 7.35 -19.36 13.54
CA PRO A 256 8.19 -19.33 12.34
C PRO A 256 8.21 -17.96 11.68
N ALA A 257 9.21 -17.71 10.85
CA ALA A 257 9.26 -16.47 10.07
C ALA A 257 8.10 -16.41 9.07
N GLY A 258 7.71 -17.52 8.48
CA GLY A 258 6.54 -17.66 7.63
C GLY A 258 5.96 -19.06 7.72
N PHE A 259 4.69 -19.18 7.40
CA PHE A 259 3.98 -20.43 7.15
C PHE A 259 3.17 -20.26 5.87
N GLU A 260 3.52 -21.05 4.86
CA GLU A 260 2.81 -21.07 3.59
C GLU A 260 2.29 -22.48 3.32
N MET A 261 1.03 -22.59 2.93
CA MET A 261 0.39 -23.86 2.63
C MET A 261 -0.12 -23.87 1.19
N MET A 262 0.14 -24.96 0.50
CA MET A 262 -0.41 -25.22 -0.82
C MET A 262 -1.29 -26.46 -0.77
N ASP A 263 -2.48 -26.41 -1.35
CA ASP A 263 -3.30 -27.57 -1.62
C ASP A 263 -2.80 -28.31 -2.89
N ARG A 264 -3.38 -29.47 -3.17
CA ARG A 264 -2.99 -30.30 -4.33
C ARG A 264 -3.06 -29.54 -5.66
N HIS A 265 -4.03 -28.63 -5.83
CA HIS A 265 -4.19 -27.90 -7.08
C HIS A 265 -3.09 -26.82 -7.21
N ALA A 266 -2.81 -26.12 -6.13
CA ALA A 266 -1.71 -25.14 -6.08
C ALA A 266 -0.35 -25.82 -6.24
N ILE A 267 -0.12 -27.00 -5.62
CA ILE A 267 1.12 -27.78 -5.75
C ILE A 267 1.37 -28.12 -7.22
N ARG A 268 0.37 -28.66 -7.93
CA ARG A 268 0.50 -29.04 -9.34
C ARG A 268 0.73 -27.83 -10.23
N ALA A 269 -0.02 -26.74 -10.01
CA ALA A 269 0.16 -25.53 -10.78
C ALA A 269 1.54 -24.90 -10.57
N ALA A 270 2.04 -24.91 -9.32
CA ALA A 270 3.38 -24.43 -9.00
C ALA A 270 4.47 -25.31 -9.63
N GLU A 271 4.34 -26.64 -9.51
CA GLU A 271 5.31 -27.57 -10.08
C GLU A 271 5.36 -27.48 -11.60
N ASP A 272 4.21 -27.41 -12.28
CA ASP A 272 4.12 -27.23 -13.74
C ASP A 272 4.80 -25.94 -14.21
N TYR A 273 4.80 -24.90 -13.39
CA TYR A 273 5.39 -23.62 -13.73
C TYR A 273 6.88 -23.51 -13.35
N VAL A 274 7.26 -23.98 -12.17
CA VAL A 274 8.61 -23.77 -11.61
C VAL A 274 9.52 -24.98 -11.76
N GLY A 275 8.95 -26.20 -11.71
CA GLY A 275 9.71 -27.45 -11.72
C GLY A 275 10.63 -27.60 -10.49
N ALA A 276 10.11 -27.28 -9.29
CA ALA A 276 10.87 -27.27 -8.04
C ALA A 276 11.07 -28.66 -7.42
N GLY A 277 10.41 -29.71 -7.95
CA GLY A 277 10.44 -31.06 -7.41
C GLY A 277 9.46 -31.26 -6.26
N TYR A 278 8.34 -30.56 -6.26
CA TYR A 278 7.29 -30.74 -5.28
C TYR A 278 6.62 -32.11 -5.40
N ASP A 279 6.20 -32.66 -4.26
CA ASP A 279 5.39 -33.88 -4.22
C ASP A 279 3.95 -33.60 -4.73
N THR A 280 3.70 -33.89 -6.00
CA THR A 280 2.40 -33.66 -6.65
C THR A 280 1.30 -34.65 -6.25
N ASP A 281 1.65 -35.73 -5.52
CA ASP A 281 0.69 -36.70 -4.98
C ASP A 281 0.18 -36.28 -3.59
N ALA A 282 0.88 -35.40 -2.91
CA ALA A 282 0.47 -34.85 -1.61
C ALA A 282 -0.89 -34.13 -1.71
N ALA A 283 -1.67 -34.20 -0.63
CA ALA A 283 -2.90 -33.40 -0.49
C ALA A 283 -2.58 -31.96 -0.09
N ALA A 284 -1.51 -31.76 0.68
CA ALA A 284 -1.00 -30.43 1.05
C ALA A 284 0.52 -30.45 1.21
N LEU A 285 1.15 -29.29 0.94
CA LEU A 285 2.51 -28.96 1.32
C LEU A 285 2.48 -27.80 2.30
N LEU A 286 3.33 -27.88 3.31
CA LEU A 286 3.57 -26.80 4.26
C LEU A 286 5.04 -26.38 4.15
N LEU A 287 5.25 -25.10 3.86
CA LEU A 287 6.55 -24.44 3.84
C LEU A 287 6.67 -23.57 5.09
N CYS A 288 7.74 -23.79 5.87
CA CYS A 288 7.97 -23.10 7.12
C CYS A 288 9.40 -22.53 7.19
#